data_68ff262479dc186cf631d9a618248e4a
#
_entry.id   68ff262479dc186cf631d9a618248e4a
#
_cell.length_a   1.000
_cell.length_b   1.000
_cell.length_c   1.000
_cell.angle_alpha   90.00
_cell.angle_beta   90.00
_cell.angle_gamma   90.00
#
_symmetry.space_group_name_H-M   'P 1'
#
loop_
_entity.id
_entity.type
_entity.pdbx_description
1 polymer ?
#
loop_
_entity_poly.entity_id
_entity_poly.type
_entity_poly.pdbx_seq_one_letter_code
_entity_poly.pdbx_strand_id
1 'polypeptide(L)'
;MAEAYVVEAVRTPVGRRGGGLSGVHPADLGAHVLKELMVRSGVDPAAVEDVVFGCLDAVGPQAGDIARTCWLAAGLPEEVPGVTIDRQCGSSQQAVHFAAQGVLSGTQDLVVAGGVQNMSQIPIAFATRQAAEPLGFTAGPFAGSEGWRARYGDQPVNQFVGAEMIAAKWGISRRDQEEFALRSHQRALRAIDEGRFDRETVAYGPVAVDEGPRRDTSLEKMAGLKPVLDGGTVTAACSSQVSDGAAAMLLASERAVREHGLTPRARVHHLSVRGEDPIRMLSAPIPATAHALKKTGLTIDAIDLVEINEAFAPVVLAWLKETGADPDKVNVNGGAIALGHPLGATGVKLMTTLLHELERTGGRFGLQTMCEGGGQANVTIIERI
;
A
#
# COMPACT_ATOMS: atom_id res chain seq x y z
N MET A 1 -2.37 16.77 23.48
CA MET A 1 -1.78 15.46 23.12
C MET A 1 -0.72 15.73 22.07
N ALA A 2 0.35 14.97 22.04
CA ALA A 2 1.33 15.10 20.97
C ALA A 2 0.66 14.80 19.63
N GLU A 3 1.07 15.51 18.59
CA GLU A 3 0.58 15.36 17.21
C GLU A 3 1.71 14.81 16.33
N ALA A 4 1.35 14.00 15.35
CA ALA A 4 2.27 13.54 14.31
C ALA A 4 1.82 14.14 12.96
N TYR A 5 2.72 14.85 12.33
CA TYR A 5 2.46 15.57 11.07
C TYR A 5 3.12 14.88 9.89
N VAL A 6 2.43 14.83 8.77
CA VAL A 6 3.01 14.51 7.47
C VAL A 6 3.54 15.82 6.88
N VAL A 7 4.83 15.83 6.57
CA VAL A 7 5.53 17.01 6.03
C VAL A 7 5.71 16.88 4.52
N GLU A 8 6.19 15.71 4.07
CA GLU A 8 6.41 15.46 2.64
C GLU A 8 6.15 13.99 2.31
N ALA A 9 5.75 13.72 1.07
CA ALA A 9 5.49 12.39 0.57
C ALA A 9 5.75 12.28 -0.93
N VAL A 10 6.50 11.25 -1.32
CA VAL A 10 6.92 11.02 -2.70
C VAL A 10 6.89 9.54 -3.04
N ARG A 11 6.76 9.22 -4.33
CA ARG A 11 6.85 7.86 -4.86
C ARG A 11 7.54 7.80 -6.21
N THR A 12 8.06 6.65 -6.58
CA THR A 12 8.37 6.38 -7.98
C THR A 12 7.07 6.24 -8.79
N PRO A 13 7.09 6.39 -10.11
CA PRO A 13 6.10 5.72 -10.94
C PRO A 13 6.09 4.23 -10.61
N VAL A 14 4.95 3.58 -10.79
CA VAL A 14 4.83 2.13 -10.59
C VAL A 14 5.21 1.42 -11.88
N GLY A 15 6.27 0.62 -11.82
CA GLY A 15 6.70 -0.24 -12.91
C GLY A 15 5.80 -1.47 -13.03
N ARG A 16 5.41 -1.83 -14.24
CA ARG A 16 4.74 -3.11 -14.51
C ARG A 16 5.74 -4.26 -14.48
N ARG A 17 5.25 -5.48 -14.32
CA ARG A 17 6.08 -6.69 -14.45
C ARG A 17 6.88 -6.69 -15.76
N GLY A 18 8.21 -6.79 -15.65
CA GLY A 18 9.11 -6.74 -16.80
C GLY A 18 9.16 -5.38 -17.50
N GLY A 19 8.68 -4.31 -16.86
CA GLY A 19 8.72 -2.93 -17.35
C GLY A 19 10.03 -2.23 -17.03
N GLY A 20 10.01 -0.91 -17.11
CA GLY A 20 11.23 -0.10 -16.99
C GLY A 20 11.93 -0.12 -15.64
N LEU A 21 11.23 -0.50 -14.56
CA LEU A 21 11.82 -0.66 -13.22
C LEU A 21 12.26 -2.09 -12.91
N SER A 22 11.95 -3.07 -13.74
CA SER A 22 12.15 -4.50 -13.44
C SER A 22 13.60 -4.91 -13.19
N GLY A 23 14.55 -4.25 -13.85
CA GLY A 23 15.99 -4.49 -13.69
C GLY A 23 16.65 -3.65 -12.60
N VAL A 24 15.93 -2.73 -11.96
CA VAL A 24 16.49 -1.81 -10.97
C VAL A 24 16.66 -2.52 -9.62
N HIS A 25 17.82 -2.37 -9.00
CA HIS A 25 18.06 -2.92 -7.67
C HIS A 25 17.08 -2.28 -6.65
N PRO A 26 16.41 -3.06 -5.79
CA PRO A 26 15.44 -2.51 -4.82
C PRO A 26 16.03 -1.41 -3.94
N ALA A 27 17.28 -1.54 -3.51
CA ALA A 27 17.94 -0.49 -2.72
C ALA A 27 18.06 0.82 -3.49
N ASP A 28 18.29 0.79 -4.80
CA ASP A 28 18.40 1.99 -5.62
C ASP A 28 17.02 2.64 -5.83
N LEU A 29 15.95 1.84 -5.93
CA LEU A 29 14.58 2.37 -5.96
C LEU A 29 14.22 3.10 -4.66
N GLY A 30 14.52 2.49 -3.51
CA GLY A 30 14.32 3.11 -2.21
C GLY A 30 15.20 4.35 -2.00
N ALA A 31 16.49 4.26 -2.38
CA ALA A 31 17.42 5.38 -2.30
C ALA A 31 16.94 6.59 -3.13
N HIS A 32 16.33 6.34 -4.29
CA HIS A 32 15.83 7.40 -5.17
C HIS A 32 14.74 8.23 -4.51
N VAL A 33 13.73 7.60 -3.90
CA VAL A 33 12.65 8.31 -3.21
C VAL A 33 13.15 8.97 -1.91
N LEU A 34 14.12 8.38 -1.22
CA LEU A 34 14.71 8.96 -0.02
C LEU A 34 15.48 10.25 -0.33
N LYS A 35 16.30 10.26 -1.38
CA LYS A 35 17.00 11.47 -1.84
C LYS A 35 16.01 12.60 -2.15
N GLU A 36 15.00 12.30 -2.92
CA GLU A 36 13.99 13.30 -3.31
C GLU A 36 13.19 13.79 -2.11
N LEU A 37 12.83 12.90 -1.19
CA LEU A 37 12.14 13.27 0.06
C LEU A 37 12.95 14.28 0.86
N MET A 38 14.26 14.07 1.01
CA MET A 38 15.15 14.99 1.70
C MET A 38 15.27 16.32 0.96
N VAL A 39 15.39 16.29 -0.36
CA VAL A 39 15.45 17.51 -1.19
C VAL A 39 14.17 18.34 -1.06
N ARG A 40 12.99 17.70 -1.17
CA ARG A 40 11.71 18.41 -1.12
C ARG A 40 11.36 18.93 0.27
N SER A 41 11.67 18.18 1.30
CA SER A 41 11.43 18.60 2.69
C SER A 41 12.37 19.70 3.13
N GLY A 42 13.57 19.78 2.54
CA GLY A 42 14.62 20.73 2.93
C GLY A 42 15.23 20.47 4.32
N VAL A 43 14.88 19.33 4.94
CA VAL A 43 15.40 18.95 6.25
C VAL A 43 16.85 18.44 6.12
N ASP A 44 17.66 18.74 7.13
CA ASP A 44 18.98 18.10 7.26
C ASP A 44 18.79 16.59 7.47
N PRO A 45 19.29 15.72 6.57
CA PRO A 45 19.14 14.29 6.73
C PRO A 45 19.70 13.74 8.07
N ALA A 46 20.68 14.41 8.68
CA ALA A 46 21.23 14.03 9.98
C ALA A 46 20.25 14.23 11.14
N ALA A 47 19.18 15.02 10.93
CA ALA A 47 18.12 15.20 11.92
C ALA A 47 17.08 14.07 11.91
N VAL A 48 17.10 13.18 10.91
CA VAL A 48 16.21 12.00 10.86
C VAL A 48 16.69 10.98 11.91
N GLU A 49 15.76 10.53 12.74
CA GLU A 49 16.07 9.65 13.87
C GLU A 49 15.89 8.17 13.55
N ASP A 50 15.05 7.84 12.55
CA ASP A 50 14.84 6.46 12.10
C ASP A 50 14.22 6.41 10.69
N VAL A 51 14.46 5.28 10.02
CA VAL A 51 13.86 4.94 8.71
C VAL A 51 13.12 3.62 8.82
N VAL A 52 11.79 3.65 8.73
CA VAL A 52 10.95 2.45 8.82
C VAL A 52 10.40 2.12 7.42
N PHE A 53 10.84 1.01 6.84
CA PHE A 53 10.42 0.61 5.49
C PHE A 53 9.67 -0.72 5.47
N GLY A 54 8.60 -0.75 4.69
CA GLY A 54 7.89 -1.97 4.33
C GLY A 54 8.57 -2.71 3.19
N CYS A 55 8.78 -4.02 3.35
CA CYS A 55 9.22 -4.92 2.30
C CYS A 55 8.81 -6.34 2.63
N LEU A 56 8.30 -7.08 1.62
CA LEU A 56 7.96 -8.50 1.75
C LEU A 56 8.97 -9.36 1.01
N ASP A 57 8.94 -10.67 1.31
CA ASP A 57 9.87 -11.62 0.70
C ASP A 57 11.31 -11.08 0.75
N ALA A 58 11.77 -10.77 1.98
CA ALA A 58 13.09 -10.18 2.24
C ALA A 58 14.22 -11.19 1.97
N VAL A 59 14.43 -11.51 0.69
CA VAL A 59 15.47 -12.43 0.20
C VAL A 59 16.32 -11.74 -0.87
N GLY A 60 17.57 -12.21 -1.04
CA GLY A 60 18.49 -11.67 -2.05
C GLY A 60 18.65 -10.16 -1.93
N PRO A 61 18.39 -9.37 -2.98
CA PRO A 61 18.57 -7.92 -2.98
C PRO A 61 17.60 -7.15 -2.07
N GLN A 62 16.57 -7.81 -1.52
CA GLN A 62 15.62 -7.24 -0.53
C GLN A 62 15.93 -7.72 0.91
N ALA A 63 16.94 -8.56 1.11
CA ALA A 63 17.31 -9.06 2.43
C ALA A 63 18.14 -8.06 3.24
N GLY A 64 18.37 -8.39 4.52
CA GLY A 64 19.37 -7.74 5.37
C GLY A 64 19.06 -6.30 5.72
N ASP A 65 17.83 -5.99 6.06
CA ASP A 65 17.34 -4.65 6.36
C ASP A 65 17.45 -3.67 5.16
N ILE A 66 16.52 -3.83 4.24
CA ILE A 66 16.45 -2.99 3.04
C ILE A 66 16.24 -1.50 3.38
N ALA A 67 15.59 -1.15 4.50
CA ALA A 67 15.41 0.23 4.93
C ALA A 67 16.76 0.92 5.10
N ARG A 68 17.64 0.30 5.91
CA ARG A 68 18.99 0.79 6.14
C ARG A 68 19.83 0.80 4.87
N THR A 69 19.70 -0.24 4.04
CA THR A 69 20.42 -0.33 2.77
C THR A 69 20.02 0.77 1.80
N CYS A 70 18.71 1.09 1.68
CA CYS A 70 18.23 2.20 0.86
C CYS A 70 18.77 3.55 1.32
N TRP A 71 18.78 3.78 2.64
CA TRP A 71 19.30 5.02 3.24
C TRP A 71 20.78 5.23 2.92
N LEU A 72 21.60 4.20 3.12
CA LEU A 72 23.03 4.24 2.82
C LEU A 72 23.30 4.35 1.31
N ALA A 73 22.56 3.62 0.47
CA ALA A 73 22.67 3.72 -0.98
C ALA A 73 22.27 5.12 -1.50
N ALA A 74 21.45 5.85 -0.76
CA ALA A 74 21.17 7.24 -1.02
C ALA A 74 22.34 8.19 -0.72
N GLY A 75 23.42 7.71 -0.06
CA GLY A 75 24.54 8.54 0.39
C GLY A 75 24.17 9.45 1.56
N LEU A 76 23.16 9.07 2.34
CA LEU A 76 22.66 9.80 3.50
C LEU A 76 23.46 9.40 4.76
N PRO A 77 23.37 10.18 5.86
CA PRO A 77 24.23 10.00 7.05
C PRO A 77 24.19 8.61 7.67
N GLU A 78 25.35 8.09 8.04
CA GLU A 78 25.49 6.73 8.60
C GLU A 78 24.95 6.59 10.02
N GLU A 79 24.72 7.69 10.71
CA GLU A 79 24.18 7.72 12.08
C GLU A 79 22.69 7.38 12.12
N VAL A 80 21.96 7.56 11.02
CA VAL A 80 20.51 7.31 10.97
C VAL A 80 20.25 5.82 10.78
N PRO A 81 19.61 5.15 11.76
CA PRO A 81 19.28 3.73 11.67
C PRO A 81 18.15 3.45 10.68
N GLY A 82 17.87 2.18 10.46
CA GLY A 82 16.71 1.77 9.69
C GLY A 82 16.17 0.44 10.19
N VAL A 83 14.92 0.16 9.90
CA VAL A 83 14.27 -1.11 10.18
C VAL A 83 13.29 -1.50 9.07
N THR A 84 13.38 -2.74 8.65
CA THR A 84 12.47 -3.32 7.67
C THR A 84 11.34 -4.07 8.36
N ILE A 85 10.11 -3.82 7.94
CA ILE A 85 8.94 -4.45 8.53
C ILE A 85 8.12 -5.18 7.47
N ASP A 86 7.48 -6.28 7.88
CA ASP A 86 6.54 -7.06 7.10
C ASP A 86 5.18 -7.11 7.83
N ARG A 87 4.19 -6.44 7.26
CA ARG A 87 2.76 -6.62 7.52
C ARG A 87 2.05 -6.95 6.23
N GLN A 88 2.62 -7.83 5.47
CA GLN A 88 2.09 -8.21 4.16
C GLN A 88 1.80 -6.97 3.29
N CYS A 89 0.69 -6.92 2.57
CA CYS A 89 0.33 -5.79 1.70
C CYS A 89 0.34 -4.42 2.41
N GLY A 90 0.12 -4.38 3.72
CA GLY A 90 0.07 -3.16 4.55
C GLY A 90 1.42 -2.71 5.11
N SER A 91 2.55 -3.29 4.69
CA SER A 91 3.85 -3.05 5.33
C SER A 91 4.23 -1.58 5.41
N SER A 92 4.19 -0.80 4.31
CA SER A 92 4.53 0.62 4.40
C SER A 92 3.44 1.48 5.08
N GLN A 93 2.18 1.07 5.08
CA GLN A 93 1.17 1.73 5.93
C GLN A 93 1.46 1.49 7.41
N GLN A 94 1.92 0.28 7.77
CA GLN A 94 2.40 -0.02 9.12
C GLN A 94 3.68 0.78 9.45
N ALA A 95 4.55 1.02 8.49
CA ALA A 95 5.70 1.90 8.67
C ALA A 95 5.27 3.31 9.09
N VAL A 96 4.25 3.88 8.43
CA VAL A 96 3.65 5.16 8.85
C VAL A 96 3.06 5.07 10.26
N HIS A 97 2.40 3.96 10.61
CA HIS A 97 1.87 3.78 11.96
C HIS A 97 2.98 3.77 13.00
N PHE A 98 4.09 3.05 12.79
CA PHE A 98 5.20 3.00 13.74
C PHE A 98 5.90 4.35 13.85
N ALA A 99 6.18 5.03 12.73
CA ALA A 99 6.74 6.37 12.73
C ALA A 99 5.85 7.37 13.48
N ALA A 100 4.55 7.39 13.19
CA ALA A 100 3.61 8.25 13.90
C ALA A 100 3.51 7.90 15.39
N GLN A 101 3.55 6.62 15.77
CA GLN A 101 3.56 6.20 17.17
C GLN A 101 4.82 6.62 17.89
N GLY A 102 6.00 6.54 17.24
CA GLY A 102 7.25 7.06 17.78
C GLY A 102 7.17 8.57 18.07
N VAL A 103 6.62 9.33 17.13
CA VAL A 103 6.39 10.77 17.29
C VAL A 103 5.35 11.07 18.38
N LEU A 104 4.19 10.41 18.37
CA LEU A 104 3.12 10.61 19.34
C LEU A 104 3.53 10.22 20.78
N SER A 105 4.44 9.25 20.93
CA SER A 105 4.99 8.86 22.24
C SER A 105 6.04 9.82 22.77
N GLY A 106 6.57 10.70 21.92
CA GLY A 106 7.65 11.62 22.25
C GLY A 106 9.03 10.96 22.32
N THR A 107 9.18 9.72 21.81
CA THR A 107 10.48 9.05 21.71
C THR A 107 11.28 9.46 20.48
N GLN A 108 10.61 9.94 19.46
CA GLN A 108 11.18 10.41 18.20
C GLN A 108 10.48 11.68 17.73
N ASP A 109 11.20 12.54 17.02
CA ASP A 109 10.64 13.79 16.50
C ASP A 109 10.58 13.85 14.98
N LEU A 110 11.49 13.16 14.28
CA LEU A 110 11.58 13.20 12.82
C LEU A 110 11.89 11.80 12.29
N VAL A 111 10.92 11.19 11.62
CA VAL A 111 10.99 9.79 11.18
C VAL A 111 10.58 9.68 9.72
N VAL A 112 11.34 8.89 8.96
CA VAL A 112 10.97 8.52 7.59
C VAL A 112 10.23 7.19 7.61
N ALA A 113 9.01 7.16 7.06
CA ALA A 113 8.28 5.95 6.76
C ALA A 113 8.25 5.71 5.25
N GLY A 114 8.37 4.47 4.82
CA GLY A 114 8.36 4.17 3.39
C GLY A 114 8.24 2.69 3.11
N GLY A 115 8.58 2.34 1.89
CA GLY A 115 8.66 0.95 1.47
C GLY A 115 9.12 0.79 0.04
N VAL A 116 9.60 -0.39 -0.27
CA VAL A 116 10.09 -0.76 -1.59
C VAL A 116 9.72 -2.21 -1.90
N GLN A 117 9.43 -2.48 -3.17
CA GLN A 117 9.23 -3.83 -3.66
C GLN A 117 9.62 -3.91 -5.14
N ASN A 118 10.40 -4.92 -5.50
CA ASN A 118 10.61 -5.29 -6.90
C ASN A 118 10.09 -6.72 -7.12
N MET A 119 8.82 -6.82 -7.54
CA MET A 119 8.16 -8.10 -7.74
C MET A 119 8.53 -8.75 -9.09
N SER A 120 9.20 -8.01 -9.97
CA SER A 120 9.76 -8.57 -11.21
C SER A 120 10.97 -9.46 -10.91
N GLN A 121 11.80 -9.09 -9.93
CA GLN A 121 12.97 -9.87 -9.50
C GLN A 121 12.61 -10.88 -8.41
N ILE A 122 11.79 -10.48 -7.44
CA ILE A 122 11.37 -11.31 -6.31
C ILE A 122 9.84 -11.42 -6.33
N PRO A 123 9.30 -12.46 -6.99
CA PRO A 123 7.86 -12.68 -7.06
C PRO A 123 7.20 -12.86 -5.69
N ILE A 124 5.92 -12.52 -5.61
CA ILE A 124 5.13 -12.74 -4.39
C ILE A 124 5.21 -14.19 -3.90
N ALA A 125 5.37 -14.37 -2.60
CA ALA A 125 5.54 -15.67 -1.94
C ALA A 125 6.84 -16.39 -2.35
N PHE A 126 7.87 -15.66 -2.80
CA PHE A 126 9.16 -16.24 -3.14
C PHE A 126 9.77 -17.02 -1.97
N ALA A 127 9.75 -16.45 -0.77
CA ALA A 127 10.30 -17.06 0.44
C ALA A 127 9.59 -18.37 0.81
N THR A 128 8.29 -18.46 0.59
CA THR A 128 7.49 -19.65 0.95
C THR A 128 7.44 -20.72 -0.13
N ARG A 129 7.76 -20.40 -1.37
CA ARG A 129 7.69 -21.33 -2.51
C ARG A 129 9.06 -21.63 -3.08
N GLN A 130 9.75 -20.63 -3.63
CA GLN A 130 10.98 -20.86 -4.39
C GLN A 130 12.21 -20.97 -3.49
N ALA A 131 12.28 -20.19 -2.40
CA ALA A 131 13.41 -20.27 -1.47
C ALA A 131 13.29 -21.46 -0.49
N ALA A 132 12.07 -21.93 -0.23
CA ALA A 132 11.82 -23.04 0.70
C ALA A 132 12.12 -24.41 0.06
N GLU A 133 11.81 -24.59 -1.22
CA GLU A 133 11.97 -25.86 -1.94
C GLU A 133 13.43 -26.41 -1.93
N PRO A 134 14.46 -25.61 -2.24
CA PRO A 134 15.85 -26.07 -2.17
C PRO A 134 16.31 -26.49 -0.76
N LEU A 135 15.62 -26.02 0.28
CA LEU A 135 15.88 -26.36 1.68
C LEU A 135 15.04 -27.56 2.17
N GLY A 136 14.25 -28.14 1.28
CA GLY A 136 13.38 -29.29 1.61
C GLY A 136 12.11 -28.93 2.38
N PHE A 137 11.73 -27.64 2.46
CA PHE A 137 10.46 -27.23 3.03
C PHE A 137 9.34 -27.42 2.00
N THR A 138 8.42 -28.33 2.27
CA THR A 138 7.28 -28.63 1.40
C THR A 138 5.98 -27.98 1.85
N ALA A 139 5.96 -27.43 3.06
CA ALA A 139 4.80 -26.81 3.68
C ALA A 139 4.97 -25.28 3.76
N GLY A 140 3.91 -24.55 3.42
CA GLY A 140 3.85 -23.10 3.65
C GLY A 140 3.62 -22.75 5.13
N PRO A 141 3.49 -21.46 5.48
CA PRO A 141 3.45 -21.01 6.88
C PRO A 141 2.26 -21.54 7.69
N PHE A 142 1.20 -21.99 7.02
CA PHE A 142 0.00 -22.53 7.66
C PHE A 142 -0.04 -24.07 7.61
N ALA A 143 0.33 -24.65 6.48
CA ALA A 143 0.32 -26.09 6.29
C ALA A 143 1.39 -26.76 7.18
N GLY A 144 1.01 -27.87 7.82
CA GLY A 144 1.89 -28.60 8.73
C GLY A 144 1.90 -28.10 10.18
N SER A 145 1.33 -26.94 10.48
CA SER A 145 1.13 -26.47 11.85
C SER A 145 -0.03 -27.20 12.52
N GLU A 146 0.23 -27.94 13.61
CA GLU A 146 -0.81 -28.63 14.36
C GLU A 146 -1.83 -27.66 14.98
N GLY A 147 -1.37 -26.54 15.54
CA GLY A 147 -2.24 -25.52 16.13
C GLY A 147 -3.12 -24.83 15.08
N TRP A 148 -2.57 -24.59 13.88
CA TRP A 148 -3.37 -24.07 12.78
C TRP A 148 -4.46 -25.05 12.34
N ARG A 149 -4.09 -26.29 12.11
CA ARG A 149 -5.00 -27.36 11.69
C ARG A 149 -6.11 -27.59 12.70
N ALA A 150 -5.78 -27.62 13.98
CA ALA A 150 -6.76 -27.81 15.05
C ALA A 150 -7.83 -26.72 15.08
N ARG A 151 -7.47 -25.48 14.67
CA ARG A 151 -8.38 -24.34 14.72
C ARG A 151 -9.09 -24.08 13.39
N TYR A 152 -8.41 -24.23 12.25
CA TYR A 152 -8.88 -23.80 10.95
C TYR A 152 -9.01 -24.94 9.93
N GLY A 153 -8.54 -26.15 10.26
CA GLY A 153 -8.54 -27.30 9.35
C GLY A 153 -7.41 -27.26 8.31
N ASP A 154 -7.52 -28.13 7.31
CA ASP A 154 -6.52 -28.30 6.23
C ASP A 154 -6.94 -27.61 4.91
N GLN A 155 -7.90 -26.70 4.96
CA GLN A 155 -8.38 -26.00 3.75
C GLN A 155 -7.30 -25.09 3.15
N PRO A 156 -7.32 -24.87 1.82
CA PRO A 156 -6.39 -23.96 1.17
C PRO A 156 -6.56 -22.53 1.67
N VAL A 157 -5.45 -21.90 2.06
CA VAL A 157 -5.41 -20.49 2.48
C VAL A 157 -4.57 -19.73 1.48
N ASN A 158 -5.23 -18.94 0.62
CA ASN A 158 -4.59 -18.04 -0.30
C ASN A 158 -5.54 -16.92 -0.72
N GLN A 159 -4.96 -15.83 -1.26
CA GLN A 159 -5.71 -14.63 -1.63
C GLN A 159 -6.78 -14.86 -2.70
N PHE A 160 -6.59 -15.79 -3.63
CA PHE A 160 -7.58 -16.05 -4.70
C PHE A 160 -8.82 -16.74 -4.14
N VAL A 161 -8.62 -17.74 -3.26
CA VAL A 161 -9.72 -18.38 -2.53
C VAL A 161 -10.46 -17.35 -1.67
N GLY A 162 -9.73 -16.50 -0.95
CA GLY A 162 -10.33 -15.43 -0.16
C GLY A 162 -11.17 -14.45 -1.00
N ALA A 163 -10.68 -14.06 -2.18
CA ALA A 163 -11.40 -13.18 -3.10
C ALA A 163 -12.70 -13.82 -3.63
N GLU A 164 -12.68 -15.12 -3.99
CA GLU A 164 -13.88 -15.87 -4.40
C GLU A 164 -14.89 -16.01 -3.24
N MET A 165 -14.41 -16.28 -2.02
CA MET A 165 -15.27 -16.32 -0.83
C MET A 165 -15.98 -14.99 -0.58
N ILE A 166 -15.28 -13.87 -0.80
CA ILE A 166 -15.85 -12.52 -0.71
C ILE A 166 -16.89 -12.32 -1.82
N ALA A 167 -16.54 -12.63 -3.07
CA ALA A 167 -17.47 -12.49 -4.19
C ALA A 167 -18.77 -13.26 -3.93
N ALA A 168 -18.66 -14.51 -3.48
CA ALA A 168 -19.82 -15.36 -3.14
C ALA A 168 -20.64 -14.79 -1.97
N LYS A 169 -19.98 -14.39 -0.87
CA LYS A 169 -20.66 -13.91 0.34
C LYS A 169 -21.46 -12.64 0.10
N TRP A 170 -20.94 -11.70 -0.70
CA TRP A 170 -21.60 -10.42 -0.98
C TRP A 170 -22.34 -10.38 -2.31
N GLY A 171 -22.50 -11.53 -2.99
CA GLY A 171 -23.22 -11.62 -4.26
C GLY A 171 -22.64 -10.68 -5.32
N ILE A 172 -21.30 -10.68 -5.45
CA ILE A 172 -20.56 -9.87 -6.42
C ILE A 172 -20.33 -10.73 -7.67
N SER A 173 -21.00 -10.39 -8.76
CA SER A 173 -20.87 -11.10 -10.01
C SER A 173 -19.51 -10.82 -10.70
N ARG A 174 -19.14 -11.66 -11.65
CA ARG A 174 -17.99 -11.39 -12.53
C ARG A 174 -18.14 -10.06 -13.27
N ARG A 175 -19.34 -9.74 -13.72
CA ARG A 175 -19.63 -8.49 -14.42
C ARG A 175 -19.38 -7.27 -13.53
N ASP A 176 -19.82 -7.30 -12.27
CA ASP A 176 -19.55 -6.22 -11.31
C ASP A 176 -18.04 -5.99 -11.13
N GLN A 177 -17.27 -7.08 -11.07
CA GLN A 177 -15.81 -7.03 -10.94
C GLN A 177 -15.14 -6.42 -12.17
N GLU A 178 -15.57 -6.81 -13.37
CA GLU A 178 -15.04 -6.30 -14.63
C GLU A 178 -15.37 -4.80 -14.83
N GLU A 179 -16.57 -4.38 -14.48
CA GLU A 179 -16.98 -2.96 -14.53
C GLU A 179 -16.20 -2.10 -13.54
N PHE A 180 -15.95 -2.63 -12.34
CA PHE A 180 -15.09 -1.98 -11.37
C PHE A 180 -13.66 -1.85 -11.89
N ALA A 181 -13.10 -2.91 -12.45
CA ALA A 181 -11.74 -2.92 -13.01
C ALA A 181 -11.59 -1.92 -14.18
N LEU A 182 -12.56 -1.89 -15.09
CA LEU A 182 -12.58 -0.92 -16.19
C LEU A 182 -12.60 0.52 -15.66
N ARG A 183 -13.43 0.79 -14.64
CA ARG A 183 -13.49 2.12 -13.99
C ARG A 183 -12.16 2.49 -13.35
N SER A 184 -11.46 1.55 -12.70
CA SER A 184 -10.13 1.79 -12.12
C SER A 184 -9.14 2.24 -13.20
N HIS A 185 -9.08 1.55 -14.34
CA HIS A 185 -8.23 1.97 -15.47
C HIS A 185 -8.61 3.34 -16.03
N GLN A 186 -9.91 3.61 -16.21
CA GLN A 186 -10.39 4.90 -16.72
C GLN A 186 -10.02 6.06 -15.79
N ARG A 187 -10.16 5.85 -14.47
CA ARG A 187 -9.78 6.85 -13.46
C ARG A 187 -8.28 7.09 -13.44
N ALA A 188 -7.46 6.03 -13.51
CA ALA A 188 -6.01 6.13 -13.55
C ALA A 188 -5.53 6.88 -14.80
N LEU A 189 -6.07 6.56 -15.95
CA LEU A 189 -5.72 7.24 -17.21
C LEU A 189 -6.12 8.71 -17.20
N ARG A 190 -7.30 9.04 -16.68
CA ARG A 190 -7.71 10.43 -16.49
C ARG A 190 -6.76 11.19 -15.57
N ALA A 191 -6.39 10.58 -14.44
CA ALA A 191 -5.46 11.19 -13.50
C ALA A 191 -4.09 11.46 -14.12
N ILE A 192 -3.59 10.52 -14.94
CA ILE A 192 -2.35 10.70 -15.71
C ILE A 192 -2.50 11.83 -16.74
N ASP A 193 -3.57 11.82 -17.53
CA ASP A 193 -3.80 12.79 -18.60
C ASP A 193 -4.01 14.21 -18.05
N GLU A 194 -4.51 14.34 -16.84
CA GLU A 194 -4.70 15.62 -16.11
C GLU A 194 -3.49 16.02 -15.25
N GLY A 195 -2.40 15.24 -15.24
CA GLY A 195 -1.19 15.53 -14.46
C GLY A 195 -1.37 15.48 -12.93
N ARG A 196 -2.37 14.73 -12.44
CA ARG A 196 -2.67 14.66 -10.99
C ARG A 196 -1.56 14.01 -10.18
N PHE A 197 -0.72 13.18 -10.81
CA PHE A 197 0.40 12.50 -10.17
C PHE A 197 1.73 13.25 -10.27
N ASP A 198 1.80 14.38 -11.01
CA ASP A 198 3.07 15.07 -11.30
C ASP A 198 3.81 15.56 -10.04
N ARG A 199 3.07 15.95 -9.00
CA ARG A 199 3.63 16.42 -7.74
C ARG A 199 4.10 15.31 -6.82
N GLU A 200 3.55 14.10 -6.95
CA GLU A 200 3.84 12.97 -6.06
C GLU A 200 4.90 12.03 -6.63
N THR A 201 5.04 11.98 -7.96
CA THR A 201 5.97 11.06 -8.63
C THR A 201 7.34 11.68 -8.86
N VAL A 202 8.36 10.81 -8.76
CA VAL A 202 9.75 11.12 -9.09
C VAL A 202 10.21 10.15 -10.17
N ALA A 203 10.44 10.67 -11.38
CA ALA A 203 10.87 9.85 -12.50
C ALA A 203 12.17 9.08 -12.20
N TYR A 204 12.23 7.81 -12.55
CA TYR A 204 13.43 6.98 -12.47
C TYR A 204 13.96 6.69 -13.88
N GLY A 205 15.03 7.36 -14.26
CA GLY A 205 15.55 7.26 -15.63
C GLY A 205 14.46 7.61 -16.67
N PRO A 206 14.15 6.73 -17.63
CA PRO A 206 13.10 6.99 -18.62
C PRO A 206 11.67 6.74 -18.12
N VAL A 207 11.50 6.16 -16.94
CA VAL A 207 10.17 5.84 -16.38
C VAL A 207 9.65 7.05 -15.61
N ALA A 208 8.78 7.83 -16.24
CA ALA A 208 8.20 9.04 -15.68
C ALA A 208 6.71 8.91 -15.31
N VAL A 209 6.04 7.86 -15.79
CA VAL A 209 4.60 7.65 -15.64
C VAL A 209 4.34 6.21 -15.21
N ASP A 210 3.27 5.97 -14.45
CA ASP A 210 2.82 4.64 -14.06
C ASP A 210 2.56 3.77 -15.30
N GLU A 211 3.19 2.60 -15.39
CA GLU A 211 3.16 1.74 -16.58
C GLU A 211 1.96 0.77 -16.63
N GLY A 212 1.22 0.67 -15.51
CA GLY A 212 0.13 -0.31 -15.37
C GLY A 212 -1.16 0.01 -16.12
N PRO A 213 -1.62 1.28 -16.21
CA PRO A 213 -2.92 1.62 -16.80
C PRO A 213 -3.03 1.28 -18.29
N ARG A 214 -4.14 0.63 -18.69
CA ARG A 214 -4.34 0.11 -20.06
C ARG A 214 -5.37 0.91 -20.80
N ARG A 215 -4.95 1.69 -21.81
CA ARG A 215 -5.84 2.50 -22.66
C ARG A 215 -6.76 1.69 -23.57
N ASP A 216 -6.38 0.46 -23.89
CA ASP A 216 -7.08 -0.42 -24.83
C ASP A 216 -7.94 -1.49 -24.14
N THR A 217 -8.12 -1.41 -22.80
CA THR A 217 -8.95 -2.37 -22.07
C THR A 217 -10.43 -2.12 -22.31
N SER A 218 -11.22 -3.20 -22.34
CA SER A 218 -12.68 -3.13 -22.50
C SER A 218 -13.35 -4.31 -21.80
N LEU A 219 -14.66 -4.23 -21.58
CA LEU A 219 -15.42 -5.32 -20.99
C LEU A 219 -15.42 -6.57 -21.85
N GLU A 220 -15.39 -6.45 -23.19
CA GLU A 220 -15.31 -7.59 -24.11
C GLU A 220 -13.97 -8.31 -23.95
N LYS A 221 -12.86 -7.57 -23.84
CA LYS A 221 -11.53 -8.17 -23.59
C LYS A 221 -11.48 -8.86 -22.23
N MET A 222 -12.05 -8.25 -21.21
CA MET A 222 -12.10 -8.84 -19.86
C MET A 222 -12.95 -10.10 -19.81
N ALA A 223 -14.13 -10.11 -20.47
CA ALA A 223 -15.02 -11.24 -20.53
C ALA A 223 -14.39 -12.50 -21.16
N GLY A 224 -13.41 -12.30 -22.07
CA GLY A 224 -12.65 -13.38 -22.68
C GLY A 224 -11.58 -14.03 -21.78
N LEU A 225 -11.29 -13.47 -20.60
CA LEU A 225 -10.26 -14.01 -19.70
C LEU A 225 -10.76 -15.23 -18.92
N LYS A 226 -9.85 -16.19 -18.69
CA LYS A 226 -10.14 -17.33 -17.81
C LYS A 226 -10.12 -16.90 -16.35
N PRO A 227 -10.99 -17.44 -15.49
CA PRO A 227 -10.85 -17.29 -14.04
C PRO A 227 -9.50 -17.80 -13.55
N VAL A 228 -8.99 -17.21 -12.46
CA VAL A 228 -7.72 -17.63 -11.83
C VAL A 228 -7.88 -19.01 -11.17
N LEU A 229 -9.05 -19.29 -10.61
CA LEU A 229 -9.43 -20.60 -10.07
C LEU A 229 -10.51 -21.21 -10.96
N ASP A 230 -10.42 -22.51 -11.20
CA ASP A 230 -11.42 -23.22 -12.00
C ASP A 230 -12.81 -23.07 -11.39
N GLY A 231 -13.78 -22.68 -12.22
CA GLY A 231 -15.15 -22.41 -11.79
C GLY A 231 -15.35 -21.10 -10.99
N GLY A 232 -14.29 -20.32 -10.83
CA GLY A 232 -14.35 -19.03 -10.14
C GLY A 232 -14.85 -17.88 -11.02
N THR A 233 -14.91 -16.69 -10.43
CA THR A 233 -15.34 -15.43 -11.07
C THR A 233 -14.21 -14.42 -11.19
N VAL A 234 -13.19 -14.52 -10.34
CA VAL A 234 -12.04 -13.60 -10.29
C VAL A 234 -11.08 -13.91 -11.44
N THR A 235 -10.75 -12.90 -12.22
CA THR A 235 -9.80 -12.99 -13.34
C THR A 235 -8.58 -12.11 -13.11
N ALA A 236 -7.57 -12.24 -13.95
CA ALA A 236 -6.41 -11.36 -13.90
C ALA A 236 -6.78 -9.88 -14.12
N ALA A 237 -7.87 -9.58 -14.84
CA ALA A 237 -8.34 -8.20 -15.03
C ALA A 237 -8.92 -7.58 -13.76
N CYS A 238 -9.43 -8.41 -12.83
CA CYS A 238 -10.06 -7.96 -11.59
C CYS A 238 -9.11 -8.07 -10.38
N SER A 239 -7.83 -8.31 -10.64
CA SER A 239 -6.76 -8.50 -9.66
C SER A 239 -5.72 -7.39 -9.78
N SER A 240 -5.08 -7.02 -8.67
CA SER A 240 -3.96 -6.08 -8.68
C SER A 240 -2.78 -6.59 -9.52
N GLN A 241 -2.04 -5.67 -10.13
CA GLN A 241 -0.91 -6.03 -10.97
C GLN A 241 0.36 -6.27 -10.14
N VAL A 242 1.15 -7.27 -10.55
CA VAL A 242 2.55 -7.46 -10.11
C VAL A 242 3.35 -6.25 -10.56
N SER A 243 4.05 -5.61 -9.63
CA SER A 243 4.61 -4.28 -9.87
C SER A 243 5.89 -4.03 -9.10
N ASP A 244 6.64 -3.04 -9.55
CA ASP A 244 7.90 -2.58 -8.97
C ASP A 244 7.77 -1.11 -8.57
N GLY A 245 8.30 -0.72 -7.41
CA GLY A 245 8.27 0.67 -7.00
C GLY A 245 8.68 0.91 -5.56
N ALA A 246 8.85 2.18 -5.22
CA ALA A 246 9.17 2.66 -3.88
C ALA A 246 8.37 3.94 -3.56
N ALA A 247 8.15 4.17 -2.27
CA ALA A 247 7.52 5.38 -1.77
C ALA A 247 8.09 5.74 -0.39
N ALA A 248 8.16 7.02 -0.08
CA ALA A 248 8.64 7.51 1.21
C ALA A 248 7.86 8.74 1.66
N MET A 249 7.75 8.90 2.99
CA MET A 249 7.01 9.96 3.66
C MET A 249 7.78 10.41 4.89
N LEU A 250 7.84 11.72 5.13
CA LEU A 250 8.46 12.32 6.31
C LEU A 250 7.38 12.67 7.34
N LEU A 251 7.54 12.12 8.55
CA LEU A 251 6.69 12.43 9.69
C LEU A 251 7.48 13.24 10.72
N ALA A 252 6.83 14.24 11.31
CA ALA A 252 7.44 15.14 12.27
C ALA A 252 6.54 15.40 13.48
N SER A 253 7.17 15.61 14.64
CA SER A 253 6.53 16.19 15.81
C SER A 253 6.32 17.71 15.64
N GLU A 254 5.47 18.28 16.47
CA GLU A 254 5.32 19.74 16.53
C GLU A 254 6.64 20.45 16.87
N ARG A 255 7.51 19.80 17.67
CA ARG A 255 8.84 20.30 17.98
C ARG A 255 9.72 20.35 16.73
N ALA A 256 9.83 19.24 15.99
CA ALA A 256 10.62 19.18 14.77
C ALA A 256 10.10 20.16 13.69
N VAL A 257 8.78 20.30 13.57
CA VAL A 257 8.16 21.31 12.67
C VAL A 257 8.69 22.70 12.97
N ARG A 258 8.74 23.10 14.25
CA ARG A 258 9.26 24.42 14.64
C ARG A 258 10.78 24.55 14.49
N GLU A 259 11.53 23.56 14.95
CA GLU A 259 13.00 23.59 14.98
C GLU A 259 13.61 23.59 13.56
N HIS A 260 13.00 22.86 12.65
CA HIS A 260 13.49 22.76 11.26
C HIS A 260 12.70 23.66 10.28
N GLY A 261 11.74 24.45 10.75
CA GLY A 261 10.96 25.35 9.89
C GLY A 261 10.12 24.62 8.85
N LEU A 262 9.63 23.42 9.17
CA LEU A 262 8.86 22.57 8.26
C LEU A 262 7.43 23.05 8.09
N THR A 263 6.81 22.72 6.98
CA THR A 263 5.40 23.02 6.72
C THR A 263 4.57 21.74 6.79
N PRO A 264 3.74 21.55 7.83
CA PRO A 264 2.85 20.39 7.91
C PRO A 264 1.81 20.43 6.79
N ARG A 265 1.60 19.33 6.10
CA ARG A 265 0.59 19.16 5.04
C ARG A 265 -0.66 18.47 5.56
N ALA A 266 -0.48 17.52 6.46
CA ALA A 266 -1.57 16.84 7.15
C ALA A 266 -1.12 16.39 8.54
N ARG A 267 -2.07 16.09 9.42
CA ARG A 267 -1.80 15.35 10.65
C ARG A 267 -2.36 13.94 10.57
N VAL A 268 -1.74 13.02 11.28
CA VAL A 268 -2.27 11.66 11.48
C VAL A 268 -3.40 11.75 12.52
N HIS A 269 -4.64 11.78 12.03
CA HIS A 269 -5.82 11.91 12.87
C HIS A 269 -6.15 10.60 13.62
N HIS A 270 -5.99 9.45 12.94
CA HIS A 270 -6.21 8.12 13.51
C HIS A 270 -5.37 7.07 12.82
N LEU A 271 -4.96 6.07 13.59
CA LEU A 271 -4.33 4.86 13.10
C LEU A 271 -4.79 3.65 13.93
N SER A 272 -5.08 2.56 13.27
CA SER A 272 -5.43 1.30 13.90
C SER A 272 -5.17 0.10 12.98
N VAL A 273 -5.02 -1.06 13.61
CA VAL A 273 -4.88 -2.35 12.92
C VAL A 273 -5.89 -3.32 13.52
N ARG A 274 -6.50 -4.14 12.68
CA ARG A 274 -7.46 -5.16 13.09
C ARG A 274 -7.19 -6.50 12.40
N GLY A 275 -7.39 -7.57 13.14
CA GLY A 275 -7.48 -8.93 12.59
C GLY A 275 -8.93 -9.34 12.40
N GLU A 276 -9.15 -10.26 11.45
CA GLU A 276 -10.44 -10.91 11.16
C GLU A 276 -10.17 -12.35 10.69
N ASP A 277 -11.11 -13.02 10.08
CA ASP A 277 -11.02 -14.38 9.58
C ASP A 277 -9.83 -14.59 8.62
N PRO A 278 -8.79 -15.34 9.00
CA PRO A 278 -7.60 -15.52 8.17
C PRO A 278 -7.87 -16.41 6.94
N ILE A 279 -8.94 -17.16 6.89
CA ILE A 279 -9.30 -18.02 5.75
C ILE A 279 -9.89 -17.16 4.63
N ARG A 280 -10.86 -16.30 4.96
CA ARG A 280 -11.41 -15.34 4.02
C ARG A 280 -10.41 -14.21 3.73
N MET A 281 -9.47 -13.99 4.62
CA MET A 281 -8.26 -13.16 4.51
C MET A 281 -8.50 -11.68 4.18
N LEU A 282 -9.29 -11.36 3.15
CA LEU A 282 -9.29 -10.04 2.53
C LEU A 282 -10.48 -9.14 2.96
N SER A 283 -11.33 -9.59 3.89
CA SER A 283 -12.51 -8.83 4.37
C SER A 283 -12.22 -7.92 5.57
N ALA A 284 -11.03 -8.00 6.14
CA ALA A 284 -10.64 -7.23 7.34
C ALA A 284 -10.79 -5.68 7.20
N PRO A 285 -10.65 -5.04 6.02
CA PRO A 285 -10.93 -3.62 5.86
C PRO A 285 -12.33 -3.19 6.34
N ILE A 286 -13.33 -4.08 6.23
CA ILE A 286 -14.72 -3.80 6.66
C ILE A 286 -14.79 -3.52 8.16
N PRO A 287 -14.49 -4.50 9.07
CA PRO A 287 -14.54 -4.25 10.51
C PRO A 287 -13.47 -3.25 10.98
N ALA A 288 -12.33 -3.14 10.28
CA ALA A 288 -11.30 -2.16 10.60
C ALA A 288 -11.78 -0.72 10.37
N THR A 289 -12.46 -0.45 9.25
CA THR A 289 -13.07 0.86 8.99
C THR A 289 -14.15 1.19 10.02
N ALA A 290 -15.06 0.27 10.30
CA ALA A 290 -16.09 0.48 11.33
C ALA A 290 -15.48 0.80 12.69
N HIS A 291 -14.37 0.13 13.07
CA HIS A 291 -13.65 0.42 14.30
C HIS A 291 -13.03 1.82 14.29
N ALA A 292 -12.38 2.24 13.22
CA ALA A 292 -11.74 3.55 13.10
C ALA A 292 -12.78 4.68 13.20
N LEU A 293 -13.89 4.56 12.47
CA LEU A 293 -14.99 5.52 12.54
C LEU A 293 -15.59 5.61 13.93
N LYS A 294 -15.82 4.48 14.60
CA LYS A 294 -16.30 4.45 15.98
C LYS A 294 -15.33 5.13 16.96
N LYS A 295 -14.02 4.92 16.77
CA LYS A 295 -12.98 5.50 17.66
C LYS A 295 -12.83 7.01 17.49
N THR A 296 -12.99 7.52 16.28
CA THR A 296 -12.85 8.95 15.96
C THR A 296 -14.16 9.73 16.14
N GLY A 297 -15.30 9.04 16.15
CA GLY A 297 -16.62 9.68 16.12
C GLY A 297 -16.99 10.21 14.73
N LEU A 298 -16.18 9.95 13.72
CA LEU A 298 -16.49 10.33 12.34
C LEU A 298 -17.51 9.34 11.73
N THR A 299 -18.34 9.85 10.83
CA THR A 299 -19.16 9.02 9.93
C THR A 299 -18.43 8.81 8.61
N ILE A 300 -18.84 7.82 7.83
CA ILE A 300 -18.26 7.59 6.49
C ILE A 300 -18.49 8.80 5.57
N ASP A 301 -19.60 9.49 5.71
CA ASP A 301 -19.92 10.70 4.92
C ASP A 301 -19.02 11.88 5.24
N ALA A 302 -18.47 11.94 6.47
CA ALA A 302 -17.51 12.96 6.90
C ALA A 302 -16.12 12.77 6.30
N ILE A 303 -15.86 11.60 5.68
CA ILE A 303 -14.62 11.34 4.94
C ILE A 303 -14.77 11.90 3.53
N ASP A 304 -13.84 12.77 3.14
CA ASP A 304 -13.87 13.42 1.84
C ASP A 304 -13.33 12.50 0.74
N LEU A 305 -12.26 11.76 1.02
CA LEU A 305 -11.63 10.83 0.09
C LEU A 305 -11.21 9.53 0.78
N VAL A 306 -11.29 8.44 0.06
CA VAL A 306 -10.86 7.11 0.51
C VAL A 306 -9.90 6.50 -0.50
N GLU A 307 -8.79 5.99 -0.01
CA GLU A 307 -7.90 5.07 -0.73
C GLU A 307 -8.00 3.68 -0.08
N ILE A 308 -8.66 2.75 -0.75
CA ILE A 308 -8.69 1.34 -0.37
C ILE A 308 -7.94 0.51 -1.41
N ASN A 309 -6.97 -0.30 -0.96
CA ASN A 309 -6.18 -1.09 -1.90
C ASN A 309 -7.04 -2.07 -2.70
N GLU A 310 -6.94 -2.00 -4.02
CA GLU A 310 -7.64 -2.89 -4.96
C GLU A 310 -6.85 -4.20 -5.16
N ALA A 311 -6.64 -4.97 -4.08
CA ALA A 311 -6.00 -6.28 -4.23
C ALA A 311 -6.79 -7.16 -5.21
N PHE A 312 -8.11 -7.13 -5.08
CA PHE A 312 -9.11 -7.71 -5.99
C PHE A 312 -10.37 -6.86 -5.98
N ALA A 313 -11.09 -6.79 -7.09
CA ALA A 313 -12.34 -6.03 -7.18
C ALA A 313 -13.38 -6.41 -6.11
N PRO A 314 -13.59 -7.70 -5.78
CA PRO A 314 -14.52 -8.11 -4.71
C PRO A 314 -14.24 -7.46 -3.35
N VAL A 315 -12.98 -7.19 -3.02
CA VAL A 315 -12.60 -6.58 -1.74
C VAL A 315 -13.22 -5.19 -1.60
N VAL A 316 -13.03 -4.34 -2.61
CA VAL A 316 -13.54 -2.97 -2.59
C VAL A 316 -15.06 -2.95 -2.73
N LEU A 317 -15.63 -3.80 -3.60
CA LEU A 317 -17.07 -3.88 -3.79
C LEU A 317 -17.80 -4.35 -2.54
N ALA A 318 -17.25 -5.32 -1.80
CA ALA A 318 -17.80 -5.75 -0.51
C ALA A 318 -17.68 -4.65 0.55
N TRP A 319 -16.55 -3.95 0.60
CA TRP A 319 -16.34 -2.83 1.51
C TRP A 319 -17.33 -1.68 1.23
N LEU A 320 -17.57 -1.32 -0.03
CA LEU A 320 -18.57 -0.33 -0.43
C LEU A 320 -19.98 -0.72 0.01
N LYS A 321 -20.37 -2.00 -0.17
CA LYS A 321 -21.69 -2.51 0.26
C LYS A 321 -21.89 -2.42 1.76
N GLU A 322 -20.85 -2.70 2.56
CA GLU A 322 -20.94 -2.72 4.03
C GLU A 322 -20.83 -1.33 4.65
N THR A 323 -20.04 -0.43 4.06
CA THR A 323 -19.81 0.90 4.64
C THR A 323 -20.83 1.94 4.17
N GLY A 324 -21.45 1.71 3.01
CA GLY A 324 -22.31 2.70 2.34
C GLY A 324 -21.53 3.91 1.81
N ALA A 325 -20.20 3.82 1.70
CA ALA A 325 -19.38 4.91 1.18
C ALA A 325 -19.77 5.27 -0.26
N ASP A 326 -19.72 6.57 -0.57
CA ASP A 326 -19.92 7.07 -1.93
C ASP A 326 -18.80 6.57 -2.86
N PRO A 327 -19.13 5.78 -3.90
CA PRO A 327 -18.11 5.25 -4.82
C PRO A 327 -17.31 6.32 -5.56
N ASP A 328 -17.83 7.54 -5.65
CA ASP A 328 -17.15 8.65 -6.32
C ASP A 328 -16.12 9.35 -5.44
N LYS A 329 -16.09 9.03 -4.13
CA LYS A 329 -15.04 9.44 -3.19
C LYS A 329 -13.95 8.39 -3.01
N VAL A 330 -14.09 7.18 -3.58
CA VAL A 330 -13.21 6.03 -3.36
C VAL A 330 -12.32 5.81 -4.57
N ASN A 331 -11.00 5.76 -4.36
CA ASN A 331 -9.98 5.52 -5.39
C ASN A 331 -10.21 6.40 -6.63
N VAL A 332 -10.35 7.70 -6.40
CA VAL A 332 -10.78 8.67 -7.45
C VAL A 332 -9.79 8.79 -8.60
N ASN A 333 -8.53 8.40 -8.36
CA ASN A 333 -7.44 8.37 -9.35
C ASN A 333 -7.11 6.95 -9.83
N GLY A 334 -8.05 5.99 -9.69
CA GLY A 334 -7.80 4.58 -9.92
C GLY A 334 -7.03 3.94 -8.77
N GLY A 335 -6.87 2.62 -8.81
CA GLY A 335 -6.20 1.86 -7.75
C GLY A 335 -5.30 0.75 -8.29
N ALA A 336 -4.99 -0.22 -7.46
CA ALA A 336 -3.98 -1.25 -7.73
C ALA A 336 -4.29 -2.15 -8.94
N ILE A 337 -5.54 -2.30 -9.33
CA ILE A 337 -5.93 -3.01 -10.55
C ILE A 337 -5.38 -2.31 -11.78
N ALA A 338 -5.40 -0.98 -11.80
CA ALA A 338 -4.87 -0.18 -12.90
C ALA A 338 -3.41 0.20 -12.67
N LEU A 339 -3.09 0.80 -11.51
CA LEU A 339 -1.79 1.42 -11.23
C LEU A 339 -0.74 0.42 -10.73
N GLY A 340 -1.15 -0.77 -10.25
CA GLY A 340 -0.24 -1.76 -9.71
C GLY A 340 -0.10 -1.72 -8.18
N HIS A 341 0.51 -2.80 -7.65
CA HIS A 341 0.61 -3.07 -6.21
C HIS A 341 2.02 -3.56 -5.85
N PRO A 342 3.03 -2.67 -5.84
CA PRO A 342 4.34 -3.02 -5.26
C PRO A 342 4.17 -3.20 -3.75
N LEU A 343 4.04 -4.46 -3.29
CA LEU A 343 3.51 -4.85 -1.98
C LEU A 343 4.06 -4.00 -0.83
N GLY A 344 5.38 -3.99 -0.66
CA GLY A 344 6.04 -3.26 0.42
C GLY A 344 5.86 -1.74 0.36
N ALA A 345 5.68 -1.16 -0.84
CA ALA A 345 5.58 0.28 -1.04
C ALA A 345 4.14 0.81 -1.06
N THR A 346 3.14 -0.06 -1.25
CA THR A 346 1.77 0.35 -1.57
C THR A 346 1.13 1.22 -0.49
N GLY A 347 1.38 0.95 0.79
CA GLY A 347 0.78 1.73 1.87
C GLY A 347 1.13 3.21 1.82
N VAL A 348 2.42 3.54 1.68
CA VAL A 348 2.86 4.93 1.52
C VAL A 348 2.46 5.50 0.16
N LYS A 349 2.52 4.69 -0.92
CA LYS A 349 2.05 5.11 -2.25
C LYS A 349 0.60 5.59 -2.22
N LEU A 350 -0.31 4.84 -1.61
CA LEU A 350 -1.73 5.23 -1.48
C LEU A 350 -1.89 6.48 -0.61
N MET A 351 -1.15 6.57 0.50
CA MET A 351 -1.22 7.74 1.38
C MET A 351 -0.67 9.01 0.71
N THR A 352 0.36 8.86 -0.11
CA THR A 352 0.89 9.95 -0.93
C THR A 352 -0.16 10.48 -1.90
N THR A 353 -0.82 9.57 -2.65
CA THR A 353 -1.91 9.94 -3.56
C THR A 353 -3.07 10.58 -2.81
N LEU A 354 -3.48 10.01 -1.66
CA LEU A 354 -4.56 10.55 -0.82
C LEU A 354 -4.25 11.98 -0.35
N LEU A 355 -3.04 12.23 0.13
CA LEU A 355 -2.60 13.55 0.58
C LEU A 355 -2.67 14.60 -0.54
N HIS A 356 -2.08 14.29 -1.70
CA HIS A 356 -2.06 15.20 -2.84
C HIS A 356 -3.47 15.45 -3.39
N GLU A 357 -4.34 14.45 -3.37
CA GLU A 357 -5.72 14.61 -3.84
C GLU A 357 -6.57 15.39 -2.85
N LEU A 358 -6.38 15.26 -1.53
CA LEU A 358 -7.00 16.14 -0.53
C LEU A 358 -6.58 17.60 -0.73
N GLU A 359 -5.31 17.86 -1.02
CA GLU A 359 -4.83 19.21 -1.33
C GLU A 359 -5.46 19.74 -2.61
N ARG A 360 -5.53 18.94 -3.66
CA ARG A 360 -6.11 19.33 -4.96
C ARG A 360 -7.59 19.66 -4.88
N THR A 361 -8.36 18.89 -4.08
CA THR A 361 -9.82 19.02 -3.96
C THR A 361 -10.27 19.95 -2.83
N GLY A 362 -9.36 20.31 -1.92
CA GLY A 362 -9.70 21.06 -0.71
C GLY A 362 -10.37 20.20 0.37
N GLY A 363 -10.39 18.87 0.21
CA GLY A 363 -10.92 17.92 1.21
C GLY A 363 -10.15 18.00 2.53
N ARG A 364 -10.79 17.65 3.64
CA ARG A 364 -10.21 17.69 4.97
C ARG A 364 -9.77 16.32 5.45
N PHE A 365 -10.66 15.33 5.45
CA PHE A 365 -10.38 13.99 5.95
C PHE A 365 -10.20 12.98 4.83
N GLY A 366 -9.06 12.28 4.86
CA GLY A 366 -8.79 11.14 3.99
C GLY A 366 -8.65 9.85 4.80
N LEU A 367 -9.29 8.77 4.36
CA LEU A 367 -9.18 7.45 4.96
C LEU A 367 -8.42 6.53 4.02
N GLN A 368 -7.42 5.83 4.55
CA GLN A 368 -6.73 4.76 3.84
C GLN A 368 -6.92 3.43 4.56
N THR A 369 -7.21 2.37 3.80
CA THR A 369 -7.25 1.00 4.33
C THR A 369 -6.79 -0.01 3.28
N MET A 370 -6.34 -1.18 3.74
CA MET A 370 -6.02 -2.29 2.85
C MET A 370 -6.17 -3.63 3.56
N CYS A 371 -6.49 -4.66 2.77
CA CYS A 371 -6.46 -6.05 3.22
C CYS A 371 -5.02 -6.58 3.20
N GLU A 372 -4.70 -7.43 4.16
CA GLU A 372 -3.38 -7.97 4.36
C GLU A 372 -3.42 -9.49 4.54
N GLY A 373 -2.38 -10.17 4.12
CA GLY A 373 -2.22 -11.59 4.34
C GLY A 373 -2.41 -11.95 5.82
N GLY A 374 -3.05 -13.09 6.08
CA GLY A 374 -3.38 -13.53 7.44
C GLY A 374 -4.67 -12.93 8.02
N GLY A 375 -5.50 -12.26 7.21
CA GLY A 375 -6.79 -11.70 7.65
C GLY A 375 -6.65 -10.46 8.51
N GLN A 376 -5.86 -9.49 8.08
CA GLN A 376 -5.61 -8.25 8.80
C GLN A 376 -5.94 -7.04 7.92
N ALA A 377 -6.07 -5.87 8.54
CA ALA A 377 -6.17 -4.59 7.85
C ALA A 377 -5.67 -3.43 8.72
N ASN A 378 -4.91 -2.53 8.09
CA ASN A 378 -4.61 -1.21 8.61
C ASN A 378 -5.72 -0.21 8.22
N VAL A 379 -5.97 0.76 9.10
CA VAL A 379 -6.73 1.97 8.78
C VAL A 379 -5.96 3.17 9.26
N THR A 380 -5.79 4.15 8.39
CA THR A 380 -5.23 5.47 8.73
C THR A 380 -6.22 6.54 8.29
N ILE A 381 -6.49 7.51 9.14
CA ILE A 381 -7.21 8.72 8.77
C ILE A 381 -6.21 9.87 8.90
N ILE A 382 -6.00 10.60 7.82
CA ILE A 382 -5.23 11.84 7.80
C ILE A 382 -6.18 13.02 7.71
N GLU A 383 -5.80 14.12 8.35
CA GLU A 383 -6.52 15.40 8.27
C GLU A 383 -5.61 16.42 7.62
N ARG A 384 -5.99 16.93 6.44
CA ARG A 384 -5.27 18.00 5.76
C ARG A 384 -5.33 19.29 6.58
N ILE A 385 -4.22 19.98 6.65
CA ILE A 385 -4.03 21.26 7.37
C ILE A 385 -4.11 22.44 6.40
#